data_f05835a8c81be712c827783ea6589b53
#
_entry.id   f05835a8c81be712c827783ea6589b53
#
_cell.length_a   1.000
_cell.length_b   1.000
_cell.length_c   1.000
_cell.angle_alpha   90.00
_cell.angle_beta   90.00
_cell.angle_gamma   90.00
#
_symmetry.space_group_name_H-M   'P 1'
#
loop_
_entity.id
_entity.type
_entity.pdbx_description
1 polymer ?
#
loop_
_entity_poly.entity_id
_entity_poly.type
_entity_poly.pdbx_seq_one_letter_code
_entity_poly.pdbx_strand_id
1 'polypeptide(L)'
;MKEVKTPKKPLAIYYAIVLVILLVLNFVVVPWASERQIKEVDYGTFMSMTEEKNIGRVDIESNQILFTDKENTQVYKTGLMSDPNLTERLYDAGAQFSSEIVEQASPLLSFLASFVLPIVIFVALGNYMNKKLMDKAGGGAGSMMFGGVGKSNAKVYVQSTHGIRFADVAGEDEAKENLQEIVDYLHDPSKYKEIGASMPKGILLVGPPGTGKTMLAKAVAGESNVPFFSMSGSEFVEMFVGMGASKVRDLFKQAKEKAPCIVFIDEIDAIGQKRNSGQYGGNDEREQTLNQLLTEMDGFENNNGVIILAATNRPESLDPALTRPGRFDRLVPVELPDLKGREEILKVHAKKIALAPGVDFNTVARMASGASGAELANIVNEAALRAVRAGRKSVTEADLEESIEVVIAGYQKKNSILTDHEKCIVAYHEIGHALVAALQNHSAPVQKITIIPRTSGALGYTMQVDEGNHYLMSKEELENKIATLTGGRAAEEVVFGSVTTGASNDIEQATKLARAMITRYGMSKDFDMVALETVTNQYLGGDSSLACSAQTQREIDQKVVELVKAEHAKAIRILTDNRAKLDELAKYLYEKETITGEEVMNILNREDESAAPAEEKIKE
;
A
#
# COMPACT_ATOMS: atom_id res chain seq x y z
N MET A 1 -4.68 -4.00 24.66
CA MET A 1 -4.06 -2.66 24.84
C MET A 1 -5.10 -1.57 24.63
N LYS A 2 -5.20 -0.57 25.49
CA LYS A 2 -6.10 0.58 25.30
C LYS A 2 -5.33 1.71 24.64
N GLU A 3 -5.85 2.23 23.53
CA GLU A 3 -5.30 3.42 22.86
C GLU A 3 -5.68 4.66 23.69
N VAL A 4 -4.69 5.45 24.09
CA VAL A 4 -4.93 6.74 24.74
C VAL A 4 -5.19 7.77 23.65
N LYS A 5 -6.44 8.16 23.45
CA LYS A 5 -6.82 9.22 22.50
C LYS A 5 -6.31 10.58 23.00
N THR A 6 -5.51 11.24 22.19
CA THR A 6 -5.15 12.64 22.40
C THR A 6 -6.36 13.57 22.23
N PRO A 7 -6.45 14.69 22.97
CA PRO A 7 -7.61 15.59 22.91
C PRO A 7 -7.71 16.32 21.56
N LYS A 8 -8.96 16.55 21.15
CA LYS A 8 -9.37 16.98 19.81
C LYS A 8 -9.07 18.44 19.50
N LYS A 9 -8.66 18.65 18.26
CA LYS A 9 -8.61 19.83 17.36
C LYS A 9 -7.89 21.09 17.88
N PRO A 10 -6.88 21.56 17.14
CA PRO A 10 -6.13 22.76 17.50
C PRO A 10 -6.96 24.02 17.28
N LEU A 11 -6.81 24.99 18.21
CA LEU A 11 -7.37 26.34 18.15
C LEU A 11 -7.03 27.10 16.83
N ALA A 12 -6.01 26.67 16.13
CA ALA A 12 -5.58 27.21 14.82
C ALA A 12 -6.71 27.26 13.76
N ILE A 13 -7.66 26.33 13.79
CA ILE A 13 -8.80 26.33 12.85
C ILE A 13 -9.72 27.52 13.14
N TYR A 14 -9.94 27.87 14.39
CA TYR A 14 -10.76 29.04 14.75
C TYR A 14 -10.08 30.34 14.35
N TYR A 15 -8.76 30.45 14.51
CA TYR A 15 -8.00 31.61 14.07
C TYR A 15 -7.95 31.74 12.54
N ALA A 16 -7.85 30.65 11.82
CA ALA A 16 -7.92 30.64 10.37
C ALA A 16 -9.32 31.08 9.87
N ILE A 17 -10.38 30.64 10.53
CA ILE A 17 -11.76 31.06 10.21
C ILE A 17 -11.95 32.56 10.46
N VAL A 18 -11.48 33.09 11.59
CA VAL A 18 -11.55 34.52 11.92
C VAL A 18 -10.76 35.35 10.93
N LEU A 19 -9.54 34.91 10.53
CA LEU A 19 -8.73 35.56 9.53
C LEU A 19 -9.44 35.63 8.17
N VAL A 20 -10.03 34.52 7.73
CA VAL A 20 -10.80 34.47 6.48
C VAL A 20 -12.00 35.40 6.54
N ILE A 21 -12.73 35.45 7.67
CA ILE A 21 -13.86 36.37 7.86
C ILE A 21 -13.40 37.82 7.77
N LEU A 22 -12.29 38.19 8.41
CA LEU A 22 -11.72 39.54 8.34
C LEU A 22 -11.27 39.92 6.92
N LEU A 23 -10.66 38.98 6.19
CA LEU A 23 -10.27 39.18 4.79
C LEU A 23 -11.51 39.39 3.90
N VAL A 24 -12.54 38.58 4.05
CA VAL A 24 -13.81 38.73 3.29
C VAL A 24 -14.49 40.04 3.64
N LEU A 25 -14.51 40.43 4.89
CA LEU A 25 -15.12 41.69 5.34
C LEU A 25 -14.40 42.90 4.73
N ASN A 26 -13.07 42.90 4.74
CA ASN A 26 -12.26 44.03 4.27
C ASN A 26 -12.13 44.09 2.74
N PHE A 27 -12.02 42.96 2.05
CA PHE A 27 -11.81 42.96 0.59
C PHE A 27 -13.07 42.77 -0.24
N VAL A 28 -14.19 42.34 0.35
CA VAL A 28 -15.45 42.10 -0.38
C VAL A 28 -16.58 42.95 0.14
N VAL A 29 -16.81 43.00 1.44
CA VAL A 29 -18.01 43.65 2.01
C VAL A 29 -17.86 45.17 2.04
N VAL A 30 -16.69 45.71 2.42
CA VAL A 30 -16.46 47.15 2.51
C VAL A 30 -16.48 47.81 1.12
N PRO A 31 -15.80 47.30 0.09
CA PRO A 31 -15.90 47.84 -1.27
C PRO A 31 -17.32 47.76 -1.84
N TRP A 32 -17.99 46.63 -1.63
CA TRP A 32 -19.37 46.43 -2.11
C TRP A 32 -20.39 47.40 -1.47
N ALA A 33 -20.19 47.76 -0.19
CA ALA A 33 -21.06 48.72 0.49
C ALA A 33 -20.80 50.16 0.05
N SER A 34 -19.57 50.53 -0.32
CA SER A 34 -19.21 51.87 -0.81
C SER A 34 -19.68 52.12 -2.23
N GLU A 35 -19.72 51.12 -3.11
CA GLU A 35 -20.15 51.28 -4.51
C GLU A 35 -21.67 51.49 -4.70
N ARG A 36 -22.49 51.14 -3.73
CA ARG A 36 -23.95 51.26 -3.85
C ARG A 36 -24.50 52.69 -3.81
N GLN A 37 -23.70 53.71 -3.48
CA GLN A 37 -24.12 55.09 -3.38
C GLN A 37 -23.81 55.93 -4.66
N ILE A 38 -23.06 55.39 -5.60
CA ILE A 38 -22.61 56.12 -6.80
C ILE A 38 -23.33 55.56 -8.02
N LYS A 39 -24.04 56.40 -8.75
CA LYS A 39 -24.75 56.03 -9.98
C LYS A 39 -23.88 56.28 -11.21
N GLU A 40 -23.61 55.22 -11.96
CA GLU A 40 -22.86 55.33 -13.21
C GLU A 40 -23.75 55.86 -14.34
N VAL A 41 -23.27 56.85 -15.07
CA VAL A 41 -23.94 57.47 -16.22
C VAL A 41 -22.96 57.68 -17.37
N ASP A 42 -23.48 57.74 -18.59
CA ASP A 42 -22.66 58.05 -19.76
C ASP A 42 -22.22 59.54 -19.80
N TYR A 43 -21.16 59.82 -20.58
CA TYR A 43 -20.62 61.17 -20.71
C TYR A 43 -21.62 62.16 -21.35
N GLY A 44 -22.53 61.68 -22.20
CA GLY A 44 -23.60 62.49 -22.79
C GLY A 44 -24.58 62.98 -21.73
N THR A 45 -24.96 62.13 -20.78
CA THR A 45 -25.81 62.50 -19.63
C THR A 45 -25.13 63.56 -18.77
N PHE A 46 -23.82 63.42 -18.50
CA PHE A 46 -23.01 64.43 -17.79
C PHE A 46 -23.02 65.79 -18.52
N MET A 47 -22.88 65.78 -19.85
CA MET A 47 -22.93 66.98 -20.69
C MET A 47 -24.31 67.63 -20.65
N SER A 48 -25.39 66.89 -20.80
CA SER A 48 -26.76 67.41 -20.71
C SER A 48 -27.03 68.06 -19.35
N MET A 49 -26.62 67.42 -18.25
CA MET A 49 -26.75 67.98 -16.89
C MET A 49 -25.91 69.23 -16.69
N THR A 50 -24.79 69.39 -17.40
CA THR A 50 -23.95 70.59 -17.39
C THR A 50 -24.61 71.71 -18.15
N GLU A 51 -25.19 71.46 -19.32
CA GLU A 51 -25.93 72.46 -20.16
C GLU A 51 -27.19 72.92 -19.46
N GLU A 52 -27.93 72.06 -18.81
CA GLU A 52 -29.14 72.35 -18.03
C GLU A 52 -28.84 73.07 -16.70
N LYS A 53 -27.55 73.29 -16.36
CA LYS A 53 -27.09 73.90 -15.09
C LYS A 53 -27.58 73.14 -13.85
N ASN A 54 -27.75 71.83 -13.98
CA ASN A 54 -28.19 70.95 -12.93
C ASN A 54 -26.99 70.13 -12.35
N ILE A 55 -25.84 70.79 -12.26
CA ILE A 55 -24.62 70.21 -11.73
C ILE A 55 -24.13 71.00 -10.48
N GLY A 56 -23.74 70.30 -9.42
CA GLY A 56 -23.26 70.93 -8.20
C GLY A 56 -21.75 70.91 -8.10
N ARG A 57 -21.20 69.84 -7.53
CA ARG A 57 -19.76 69.64 -7.40
C ARG A 57 -19.23 68.62 -8.41
N VAL A 58 -18.08 68.93 -9.02
CA VAL A 58 -17.44 68.06 -10.01
C VAL A 58 -15.99 67.83 -9.58
N ASP A 59 -15.63 66.57 -9.31
CA ASP A 59 -14.26 66.18 -9.01
C ASP A 59 -13.70 65.37 -10.18
N ILE A 60 -12.67 65.88 -10.83
CA ILE A 60 -12.04 65.27 -12.00
C ILE A 60 -10.86 64.43 -11.52
N GLU A 61 -11.00 63.11 -11.60
CA GLU A 61 -9.97 62.12 -11.27
C GLU A 61 -9.18 61.71 -12.52
N SER A 62 -8.15 60.90 -12.34
CA SER A 62 -7.25 60.49 -13.42
C SER A 62 -7.92 59.68 -14.54
N ASN A 63 -9.03 58.99 -14.28
CA ASN A 63 -9.72 58.10 -15.22
C ASN A 63 -11.24 58.26 -15.22
N GLN A 64 -11.81 59.06 -14.33
CA GLN A 64 -13.24 59.27 -14.20
C GLN A 64 -13.58 60.68 -13.69
N ILE A 65 -14.83 61.07 -13.85
CA ILE A 65 -15.38 62.33 -13.31
C ILE A 65 -16.47 61.91 -12.31
N LEU A 66 -16.33 62.34 -11.06
CA LEU A 66 -17.36 62.23 -10.04
C LEU A 66 -18.09 63.58 -9.96
N PHE A 67 -19.41 63.56 -9.97
CA PHE A 67 -20.18 64.78 -9.88
C PHE A 67 -21.49 64.59 -9.12
N THR A 68 -22.04 65.68 -8.61
CA THR A 68 -23.31 65.67 -7.91
C THR A 68 -24.32 66.50 -8.68
N ASP A 69 -25.60 66.26 -8.45
CA ASP A 69 -26.68 67.20 -8.88
C ASP A 69 -26.56 68.50 -8.07
N LYS A 70 -27.31 69.54 -8.53
CA LYS A 70 -27.28 70.89 -7.94
C LYS A 70 -27.66 70.89 -6.45
N GLU A 71 -28.48 69.95 -6.00
CA GLU A 71 -28.94 69.82 -4.62
C GLU A 71 -28.03 68.95 -3.76
N ASN A 72 -26.97 68.38 -4.32
CA ASN A 72 -26.03 67.44 -3.68
C ASN A 72 -26.70 66.16 -3.10
N THR A 73 -27.81 65.72 -3.69
CA THR A 73 -28.59 64.57 -3.19
C THR A 73 -28.09 63.25 -3.73
N GLN A 74 -27.53 63.22 -4.95
CA GLN A 74 -27.04 62.02 -5.61
C GLN A 74 -25.64 62.20 -6.19
N VAL A 75 -24.75 61.23 -5.98
CA VAL A 75 -23.44 61.19 -6.60
C VAL A 75 -23.48 60.36 -7.88
N TYR A 76 -22.90 60.88 -8.92
CA TYR A 76 -22.77 60.27 -10.25
C TYR A 76 -21.30 60.05 -10.59
N LYS A 77 -21.01 59.05 -11.41
CA LYS A 77 -19.70 58.86 -12.02
C LYS A 77 -19.81 58.67 -13.52
N THR A 78 -18.85 59.19 -14.25
CA THR A 78 -18.71 58.98 -15.70
C THR A 78 -17.24 58.87 -16.08
N GLY A 79 -16.95 58.20 -17.20
CA GLY A 79 -15.59 58.08 -17.72
C GLY A 79 -15.05 59.43 -18.23
N LEU A 80 -13.75 59.67 -18.04
CA LEU A 80 -13.07 60.84 -18.53
C LEU A 80 -12.95 60.77 -20.06
N MET A 81 -13.46 61.80 -20.77
CA MET A 81 -13.25 62.00 -22.21
C MET A 81 -12.38 63.23 -22.45
N SER A 82 -11.64 63.24 -23.58
CA SER A 82 -10.81 64.40 -23.95
C SER A 82 -11.70 65.51 -24.49
N ASP A 83 -12.09 66.44 -23.61
CA ASP A 83 -12.88 67.66 -23.98
C ASP A 83 -12.06 68.89 -23.58
N PRO A 84 -11.50 69.61 -24.59
CA PRO A 84 -10.74 70.84 -24.35
C PRO A 84 -11.51 71.97 -23.68
N ASN A 85 -12.83 71.96 -23.83
CA ASN A 85 -13.74 73.07 -23.40
C ASN A 85 -14.46 72.68 -22.07
N LEU A 86 -14.14 71.57 -21.46
CA LEU A 86 -14.79 71.07 -20.22
C LEU A 86 -14.77 72.09 -19.09
N THR A 87 -13.63 72.75 -18.86
CA THR A 87 -13.45 73.73 -17.79
C THR A 87 -14.29 74.98 -18.01
N GLU A 88 -14.40 75.45 -19.24
CA GLU A 88 -15.21 76.62 -19.59
C GLU A 88 -16.72 76.32 -19.41
N ARG A 89 -17.18 75.20 -19.86
CA ARG A 89 -18.56 74.72 -19.67
C ARG A 89 -18.96 74.54 -18.23
N LEU A 90 -18.07 73.98 -17.41
CA LEU A 90 -18.33 73.80 -15.98
C LEU A 90 -18.39 75.14 -15.26
N TYR A 91 -17.53 76.11 -15.66
CA TYR A 91 -17.59 77.46 -15.17
C TYR A 91 -18.90 78.19 -15.54
N ASP A 92 -19.33 78.07 -16.79
CA ASP A 92 -20.58 78.66 -17.28
C ASP A 92 -21.83 77.98 -16.66
N ALA A 93 -21.73 76.72 -16.30
CA ALA A 93 -22.77 75.99 -15.57
C ALA A 93 -22.84 76.42 -14.09
N GLY A 94 -21.85 77.11 -13.59
CA GLY A 94 -21.75 77.51 -12.18
C GLY A 94 -21.41 76.34 -11.22
N ALA A 95 -20.84 75.29 -11.76
CA ALA A 95 -20.41 74.12 -10.97
C ALA A 95 -19.13 74.45 -10.16
N GLN A 96 -19.04 73.85 -8.98
CA GLN A 96 -17.77 73.86 -8.21
C GLN A 96 -16.94 72.67 -8.68
N PHE A 97 -15.82 72.90 -9.36
CA PHE A 97 -14.99 71.84 -9.90
C PHE A 97 -13.59 71.88 -9.35
N SER A 98 -13.03 70.70 -9.09
CA SER A 98 -11.65 70.48 -8.65
C SER A 98 -11.03 69.29 -9.39
N SER A 99 -9.70 69.34 -9.52
CA SER A 99 -8.94 68.18 -9.95
C SER A 99 -8.30 67.54 -8.75
N GLU A 100 -8.23 66.21 -8.72
CA GLU A 100 -7.60 65.46 -7.65
C GLU A 100 -6.13 65.93 -7.49
N ILE A 101 -5.79 66.46 -6.32
CA ILE A 101 -4.40 66.65 -5.93
C ILE A 101 -3.91 65.32 -5.35
N VAL A 102 -3.22 64.53 -6.17
CA VAL A 102 -2.66 63.26 -5.73
C VAL A 102 -1.55 63.55 -4.72
N GLU A 103 -1.88 63.64 -3.45
CA GLU A 103 -0.90 63.51 -2.38
C GLU A 103 -0.45 62.04 -2.39
N GLN A 104 0.76 61.78 -2.86
CA GLN A 104 1.35 60.47 -2.80
C GLN A 104 1.57 60.15 -1.30
N ALA A 105 0.59 59.50 -0.70
CA ALA A 105 0.81 58.80 0.57
C ALA A 105 1.99 57.85 0.38
N SER A 106 3.01 58.00 1.22
CA SER A 106 4.21 57.18 1.15
C SER A 106 3.84 55.71 1.03
N PRO A 107 4.28 55.01 -0.04
CA PRO A 107 3.94 53.59 -0.23
C PRO A 107 4.27 52.70 0.98
N LEU A 108 5.28 53.14 1.73
CA LEU A 108 5.71 52.51 2.97
C LEU A 108 4.69 52.66 4.11
N LEU A 109 4.04 53.83 4.20
CA LEU A 109 3.03 54.09 5.25
C LEU A 109 1.74 53.32 4.96
N SER A 110 1.33 53.24 3.69
CA SER A 110 0.19 52.45 3.25
C SER A 110 0.41 50.97 3.47
N PHE A 111 1.59 50.45 3.15
CA PHE A 111 1.99 49.07 3.44
C PHE A 111 2.00 48.76 4.94
N LEU A 112 2.60 49.65 5.76
CA LEU A 112 2.61 49.50 7.21
C LEU A 112 1.19 49.49 7.81
N ALA A 113 0.32 50.38 7.37
CA ALA A 113 -1.05 50.47 7.86
C ALA A 113 -1.94 49.29 7.40
N SER A 114 -1.78 48.86 6.16
CA SER A 114 -2.66 47.84 5.57
C SER A 114 -2.23 46.40 5.87
N PHE A 115 -0.92 46.14 6.06
CA PHE A 115 -0.41 44.79 6.26
C PHE A 115 0.24 44.57 7.64
N VAL A 116 1.09 45.50 8.10
CA VAL A 116 1.85 45.28 9.34
C VAL A 116 0.99 45.54 10.57
N LEU A 117 0.19 46.58 10.56
CA LEU A 117 -0.65 46.96 11.73
C LEU A 117 -1.68 45.85 12.07
N PRO A 118 -2.44 45.26 11.12
CA PRO A 118 -3.34 44.14 11.41
C PRO A 118 -2.62 42.91 11.95
N ILE A 119 -1.43 42.60 11.44
CA ILE A 119 -0.62 41.48 11.93
C ILE A 119 -0.15 41.74 13.38
N VAL A 120 0.33 42.93 13.69
CA VAL A 120 0.74 43.30 15.04
C VAL A 120 -0.44 43.25 16.03
N ILE A 121 -1.60 43.77 15.64
CA ILE A 121 -2.83 43.70 16.43
C ILE A 121 -3.23 42.24 16.67
N PHE A 122 -3.16 41.40 15.61
CA PHE A 122 -3.51 39.98 15.72
C PHE A 122 -2.55 39.24 16.67
N VAL A 123 -1.26 39.46 16.58
CA VAL A 123 -0.26 38.89 17.48
C VAL A 123 -0.45 39.38 18.93
N ALA A 124 -0.70 40.68 19.11
CA ALA A 124 -0.94 41.26 20.42
C ALA A 124 -2.24 40.69 21.06
N LEU A 125 -3.31 40.58 20.28
CA LEU A 125 -4.59 40.00 20.73
C LEU A 125 -4.44 38.51 21.04
N GLY A 126 -3.70 37.77 20.22
CA GLY A 126 -3.36 36.37 20.44
C GLY A 126 -2.58 36.15 21.74
N ASN A 127 -1.57 36.99 21.99
CA ASN A 127 -0.82 36.94 23.23
C ASN A 127 -1.65 37.33 24.45
N TYR A 128 -2.53 38.33 24.33
CA TYR A 128 -3.43 38.76 25.40
C TYR A 128 -4.45 37.65 25.74
N MET A 129 -5.05 37.03 24.73
CA MET A 129 -5.98 35.90 24.92
C MET A 129 -5.26 34.69 25.52
N ASN A 130 -4.04 34.37 25.06
CA ASN A 130 -3.23 33.30 25.63
C ASN A 130 -2.97 33.52 27.13
N LYS A 131 -2.59 34.75 27.51
CA LYS A 131 -2.32 35.11 28.90
C LYS A 131 -3.57 34.97 29.80
N LYS A 132 -4.75 35.33 29.28
CA LYS A 132 -6.03 35.24 30.00
C LYS A 132 -6.60 33.83 30.08
N LEU A 133 -6.25 32.94 29.11
CA LEU A 133 -6.57 31.51 29.15
C LEU A 133 -5.61 30.73 30.07
N MET A 134 -4.34 31.15 30.17
CA MET A 134 -3.37 30.55 31.08
C MET A 134 -3.73 30.71 32.56
N ASP A 135 -4.29 31.86 32.95
CA ASP A 135 -4.71 32.13 34.32
C ASP A 135 -5.93 31.31 34.78
N LYS A 136 -6.68 30.69 33.82
CA LYS A 136 -7.86 29.86 34.12
C LYS A 136 -7.66 28.35 33.95
N ALA A 137 -6.56 27.91 33.29
CA ALA A 137 -6.22 26.51 33.11
C ALA A 137 -4.81 26.27 33.66
N GLY A 138 -4.72 25.78 34.87
CA GLY A 138 -3.46 25.52 35.55
C GLY A 138 -2.43 24.82 34.69
N GLY A 139 -1.31 25.51 34.43
CA GLY A 139 -0.02 24.98 33.99
C GLY A 139 0.01 24.15 32.71
N GLY A 140 0.40 24.78 31.58
CA GLY A 140 0.83 23.97 30.43
C GLY A 140 0.61 24.50 29.00
N ALA A 141 0.24 25.77 28.79
CA ALA A 141 -0.14 26.26 27.46
C ALA A 141 0.88 27.19 26.75
N GLY A 142 2.09 27.29 27.25
CA GLY A 142 3.14 28.20 26.72
C GLY A 142 3.87 27.72 25.44
N SER A 143 3.52 26.57 24.88
CA SER A 143 4.25 25.95 23.73
C SER A 143 3.39 25.72 22.49
N MET A 144 2.23 26.35 22.33
CA MET A 144 1.26 25.92 21.28
C MET A 144 1.35 26.66 19.94
N MET A 145 2.18 27.70 19.77
CA MET A 145 2.21 28.42 18.50
C MET A 145 3.39 28.02 17.58
N PHE A 146 4.47 27.48 18.13
CA PHE A 146 5.59 26.89 17.39
C PHE A 146 6.10 25.56 17.95
N GLY A 147 5.67 25.14 19.13
CA GLY A 147 6.16 23.95 19.82
C GLY A 147 5.33 22.68 19.61
N GLY A 148 4.22 22.74 18.87
CA GLY A 148 3.36 21.59 18.61
C GLY A 148 3.60 20.85 17.30
N VAL A 149 4.40 21.42 16.42
CA VAL A 149 4.61 20.94 15.06
C VAL A 149 5.64 19.80 14.98
N GLY A 150 6.30 19.45 16.05
CA GLY A 150 7.30 18.36 16.10
C GLY A 150 6.99 17.28 17.14
N LYS A 151 5.76 17.23 17.70
CA LYS A 151 5.41 16.18 18.65
C LYS A 151 5.10 14.88 17.91
N SER A 152 5.68 13.80 18.40
CA SER A 152 5.39 12.45 17.94
C SER A 152 3.90 12.12 18.15
N ASN A 153 3.23 11.63 17.11
CA ASN A 153 1.90 11.03 17.19
C ASN A 153 1.97 9.54 17.54
N ALA A 154 3.06 9.09 18.15
CA ALA A 154 3.23 7.69 18.52
C ALA A 154 2.03 7.20 19.31
N LYS A 155 1.44 6.10 18.86
CA LYS A 155 0.39 5.42 19.58
C LYS A 155 1.02 4.73 20.80
N VAL A 156 0.72 5.25 21.98
CA VAL A 156 1.19 4.65 23.22
C VAL A 156 0.14 3.64 23.68
N TYR A 157 0.47 2.39 23.59
CA TYR A 157 -0.34 1.30 24.14
C TYR A 157 0.12 1.05 25.57
N VAL A 158 -0.67 1.49 26.54
CA VAL A 158 -0.44 1.19 27.96
C VAL A 158 -1.04 -0.19 28.26
N GLN A 159 -0.41 -0.90 29.17
CA GLN A 159 -0.82 -2.19 29.73
C GLN A 159 -2.34 -2.40 29.71
N SER A 160 -2.83 -3.39 28.98
CA SER A 160 -4.20 -3.88 29.09
C SER A 160 -4.16 -5.35 29.52
N THR A 161 -5.05 -5.73 30.41
CA THR A 161 -5.25 -7.12 30.86
C THR A 161 -5.63 -8.09 29.71
N HIS A 162 -5.81 -7.58 28.49
CA HIS A 162 -6.15 -8.31 27.27
C HIS A 162 -5.19 -7.97 26.12
N GLY A 163 -3.88 -7.84 26.36
CA GLY A 163 -2.85 -7.68 25.32
C GLY A 163 -2.72 -8.93 24.47
N ILE A 164 -2.33 -8.74 23.19
CA ILE A 164 -1.92 -9.85 22.32
C ILE A 164 -0.70 -10.52 22.94
N ARG A 165 -0.69 -11.85 22.99
CA ARG A 165 0.41 -12.69 23.49
C ARG A 165 0.92 -13.64 22.42
N PHE A 166 2.03 -14.31 22.65
CA PHE A 166 2.56 -15.32 21.73
C PHE A 166 1.58 -16.47 21.47
N ALA A 167 0.73 -16.80 22.44
CA ALA A 167 -0.35 -17.77 22.27
C ALA A 167 -1.42 -17.35 21.23
N ASP A 168 -1.54 -16.05 20.95
CA ASP A 168 -2.46 -15.52 19.95
C ASP A 168 -1.82 -15.44 18.55
N VAL A 169 -0.50 -15.70 18.44
CA VAL A 169 0.28 -15.72 17.21
C VAL A 169 0.57 -17.19 16.89
N ALA A 170 -0.08 -17.71 15.87
CA ALA A 170 0.14 -19.07 15.42
C ALA A 170 1.25 -19.11 14.35
N GLY A 171 1.98 -20.22 14.26
CA GLY A 171 3.17 -20.35 13.42
C GLY A 171 4.33 -19.49 13.92
N GLU A 172 5.38 -19.34 13.12
CA GLU A 172 6.55 -18.48 13.39
C GLU A 172 7.32 -18.89 14.66
N ASP A 173 7.47 -20.19 14.89
CA ASP A 173 8.03 -20.72 16.15
C ASP A 173 9.48 -20.27 16.34
N GLU A 174 10.31 -20.22 15.29
CA GLU A 174 11.69 -19.73 15.33
C GLU A 174 11.77 -18.21 15.63
N ALA A 175 10.86 -17.43 15.05
CA ALA A 175 10.80 -16.00 15.33
C ALA A 175 10.35 -15.74 16.78
N LYS A 176 9.40 -16.53 17.30
CA LYS A 176 8.96 -16.45 18.70
C LYS A 176 10.07 -16.81 19.66
N GLU A 177 10.84 -17.88 19.39
CA GLU A 177 11.97 -18.29 20.23
C GLU A 177 13.01 -17.18 20.33
N ASN A 178 13.40 -16.59 19.19
CA ASN A 178 14.31 -15.45 19.17
C ASN A 178 13.77 -14.23 19.94
N LEU A 179 12.47 -14.00 19.90
CA LEU A 179 11.83 -12.88 20.59
C LEU A 179 11.55 -13.17 22.07
N GLN A 180 11.45 -14.45 22.48
CA GLN A 180 11.29 -14.86 23.86
C GLN A 180 12.49 -14.45 24.73
N GLU A 181 13.70 -14.51 24.17
CA GLU A 181 14.90 -14.02 24.87
C GLU A 181 14.78 -12.56 25.30
N ILE A 182 14.08 -11.75 24.49
CA ILE A 182 13.86 -10.33 24.79
C ILE A 182 12.85 -10.16 25.92
N VAL A 183 11.80 -10.98 25.91
CA VAL A 183 10.81 -11.01 26.98
C VAL A 183 11.49 -11.38 28.30
N ASP A 184 12.33 -12.41 28.28
CA ASP A 184 13.06 -12.88 29.45
C ASP A 184 14.03 -11.82 29.96
N TYR A 185 14.75 -11.13 29.07
CA TYR A 185 15.61 -10.01 29.44
C TYR A 185 14.86 -8.85 30.08
N LEU A 186 13.69 -8.48 29.52
CA LEU A 186 12.88 -7.39 30.07
C LEU A 186 12.31 -7.73 31.46
N HIS A 187 12.11 -9.03 31.75
CA HIS A 187 11.68 -9.50 33.06
C HIS A 187 12.82 -9.53 34.07
N ASP A 188 14.00 -10.07 33.68
CA ASP A 188 15.15 -10.23 34.56
C ASP A 188 16.48 -9.92 33.85
N PRO A 189 16.85 -8.64 33.75
CA PRO A 189 18.10 -8.19 33.13
C PRO A 189 19.35 -8.65 33.88
N SER A 190 19.24 -9.02 35.19
CA SER A 190 20.37 -9.38 36.05
C SER A 190 21.07 -10.65 35.58
N LYS A 191 20.32 -11.69 35.19
CA LYS A 191 20.89 -12.94 34.68
C LYS A 191 21.87 -12.74 33.52
N TYR A 192 21.53 -11.86 32.61
CA TYR A 192 22.37 -11.57 31.44
C TYR A 192 23.61 -10.77 31.81
N LYS A 193 23.49 -9.85 32.77
CA LYS A 193 24.63 -9.05 33.28
C LYS A 193 25.63 -9.89 34.05
N GLU A 194 25.18 -10.87 34.83
CA GLU A 194 26.03 -11.79 35.62
C GLU A 194 26.97 -12.61 34.73
N ILE A 195 26.50 -12.99 33.53
CA ILE A 195 27.29 -13.76 32.54
C ILE A 195 28.11 -12.83 31.63
N GLY A 196 27.86 -11.51 31.67
CA GLY A 196 28.50 -10.54 30.80
C GLY A 196 27.88 -10.45 29.39
N ALA A 197 26.67 -11.00 29.20
CA ALA A 197 25.95 -10.92 27.94
C ALA A 197 25.36 -9.52 27.74
N SER A 198 25.55 -8.96 26.56
CA SER A 198 24.92 -7.69 26.13
C SER A 198 23.73 -8.00 25.22
N MET A 199 22.56 -7.48 25.59
CA MET A 199 21.38 -7.61 24.73
C MET A 199 21.47 -6.68 23.52
N PRO A 200 20.92 -7.09 22.36
CA PRO A 200 20.83 -6.23 21.20
C PRO A 200 19.98 -4.99 21.51
N LYS A 201 20.43 -3.83 21.04
CA LYS A 201 19.68 -2.56 21.20
C LYS A 201 18.47 -2.52 20.29
N GLY A 202 18.61 -3.06 19.08
CA GLY A 202 17.61 -3.07 18.05
C GLY A 202 17.47 -4.41 17.36
N ILE A 203 16.23 -4.74 17.03
CA ILE A 203 15.87 -5.98 16.34
C ILE A 203 15.04 -5.60 15.13
N LEU A 204 15.42 -6.16 13.99
CA LEU A 204 14.75 -5.94 12.72
C LEU A 204 13.97 -7.20 12.32
N LEU A 205 12.65 -7.09 12.30
CA LEU A 205 11.76 -8.11 11.76
C LEU A 205 11.71 -7.97 10.24
N VAL A 206 12.11 -9.01 9.52
CA VAL A 206 12.19 -8.99 8.06
C VAL A 206 11.34 -10.10 7.45
N GLY A 207 10.63 -9.84 6.37
CA GLY A 207 9.83 -10.87 5.72
C GLY A 207 8.73 -10.31 4.82
N PRO A 208 7.99 -11.17 4.12
CA PRO A 208 6.91 -10.78 3.23
C PRO A 208 5.81 -9.97 3.93
N PRO A 209 5.01 -9.18 3.18
CA PRO A 209 3.85 -8.51 3.75
C PRO A 209 2.82 -9.54 4.25
N GLY A 210 2.09 -9.21 5.32
CA GLY A 210 1.02 -10.08 5.85
C GLY A 210 1.47 -11.24 6.74
N THR A 211 2.78 -11.41 7.01
CA THR A 211 3.30 -12.50 7.86
C THR A 211 3.14 -12.25 9.35
N GLY A 212 2.64 -11.09 9.77
CA GLY A 212 2.34 -10.82 11.19
C GLY A 212 3.43 -10.10 11.98
N LYS A 213 4.43 -9.47 11.33
CA LYS A 213 5.53 -8.72 11.97
C LYS A 213 5.06 -7.75 13.05
N THR A 214 4.08 -6.91 12.71
CA THR A 214 3.45 -5.95 13.65
C THR A 214 2.74 -6.65 14.81
N MET A 215 2.15 -7.83 14.56
CA MET A 215 1.46 -8.62 15.59
C MET A 215 2.46 -9.27 16.54
N LEU A 216 3.57 -9.80 16.01
CA LEU A 216 4.68 -10.32 16.82
C LEU A 216 5.28 -9.24 17.74
N ALA A 217 5.54 -8.04 17.21
CA ALA A 217 6.04 -6.93 18.03
C ALA A 217 5.09 -6.57 19.19
N LYS A 218 3.77 -6.58 18.93
CA LYS A 218 2.76 -6.39 19.98
C LYS A 218 2.71 -7.55 20.98
N ALA A 219 2.93 -8.78 20.51
CA ALA A 219 2.96 -9.95 21.38
C ALA A 219 4.16 -9.91 22.34
N VAL A 220 5.34 -9.51 21.87
CA VAL A 220 6.52 -9.29 22.72
C VAL A 220 6.20 -8.30 23.85
N ALA A 221 5.56 -7.19 23.52
CA ALA A 221 5.17 -6.19 24.52
C ALA A 221 4.12 -6.72 25.51
N GLY A 222 3.16 -7.52 25.00
CA GLY A 222 2.14 -8.14 25.82
C GLY A 222 2.67 -9.19 26.78
N GLU A 223 3.65 -10.01 26.34
CA GLU A 223 4.33 -10.98 27.20
C GLU A 223 5.24 -10.29 28.21
N SER A 224 6.03 -9.30 27.78
CA SER A 224 6.94 -8.55 28.66
C SER A 224 6.22 -7.63 29.64
N ASN A 225 4.93 -7.37 29.40
CA ASN A 225 4.11 -6.49 30.23
C ASN A 225 4.69 -5.06 30.39
N VAL A 226 5.33 -4.54 29.32
CA VAL A 226 5.95 -3.20 29.28
C VAL A 226 5.16 -2.27 28.35
N PRO A 227 5.31 -0.93 28.50
CA PRO A 227 4.75 0.04 27.57
C PRO A 227 5.25 -0.18 26.14
N PHE A 228 4.33 -0.04 25.17
CA PHE A 228 4.61 -0.21 23.75
C PHE A 228 4.32 1.07 22.98
N PHE A 229 5.36 1.64 22.38
CA PHE A 229 5.27 2.80 21.50
C PHE A 229 5.29 2.31 20.06
N SER A 230 4.26 2.60 19.29
CA SER A 230 4.18 2.19 17.88
C SER A 230 4.04 3.38 16.96
N MET A 231 4.88 3.43 15.93
CA MET A 231 4.85 4.44 14.89
C MET A 231 5.19 3.81 13.54
N SER A 232 4.58 4.28 12.45
CA SER A 232 5.00 3.91 11.10
C SER A 232 6.16 4.78 10.64
N GLY A 233 7.11 4.20 9.88
CA GLY A 233 8.19 4.95 9.23
C GLY A 233 7.67 6.08 8.35
N SER A 234 6.53 5.89 7.71
CA SER A 234 5.86 6.92 6.90
C SER A 234 5.39 8.14 7.72
N GLU A 235 5.09 7.98 9.02
CA GLU A 235 4.69 9.10 9.89
C GLU A 235 5.84 10.06 10.22
N PHE A 236 7.09 9.65 9.98
CA PHE A 236 8.25 10.52 10.13
C PHE A 236 8.54 11.34 8.87
N VAL A 237 8.00 10.95 7.71
CA VAL A 237 8.19 11.68 6.45
C VAL A 237 7.23 12.86 6.42
N GLU A 238 7.80 14.08 6.43
CA GLU A 238 7.05 15.33 6.48
C GLU A 238 7.46 16.25 5.33
N MET A 239 6.61 17.24 5.02
CA MET A 239 6.90 18.23 3.97
C MET A 239 7.95 19.27 4.39
N PHE A 240 8.16 19.46 5.69
CA PHE A 240 9.08 20.47 6.21
C PHE A 240 10.34 19.82 6.79
N VAL A 241 11.48 20.26 6.32
CA VAL A 241 12.79 19.75 6.76
C VAL A 241 12.97 19.91 8.27
N GLY A 242 13.39 18.84 8.93
CA GLY A 242 13.65 18.78 10.37
C GLY A 242 12.46 18.38 11.24
N MET A 243 11.25 18.27 10.70
CA MET A 243 10.09 17.85 11.48
C MET A 243 10.14 16.35 11.81
N GLY A 244 10.54 15.50 10.88
CA GLY A 244 10.74 14.07 11.11
C GLY A 244 11.79 13.83 12.20
N ALA A 245 12.93 14.51 12.12
CA ALA A 245 13.96 14.44 13.15
C ALA A 245 13.47 14.89 14.54
N SER A 246 12.57 15.89 14.59
CA SER A 246 11.95 16.32 15.85
C SER A 246 11.02 15.27 16.44
N LYS A 247 10.24 14.58 15.59
CA LYS A 247 9.37 13.47 16.02
C LYS A 247 10.19 12.29 16.55
N VAL A 248 11.30 11.95 15.91
CA VAL A 248 12.23 10.92 16.39
C VAL A 248 12.71 11.27 17.80
N ARG A 249 13.23 12.49 18.01
CA ARG A 249 13.69 12.94 19.33
C ARG A 249 12.59 12.86 20.40
N ASP A 250 11.39 13.30 20.07
CA ASP A 250 10.26 13.27 21.00
C ASP A 250 9.86 11.84 21.36
N LEU A 251 9.79 10.93 20.38
CA LEU A 251 9.51 9.50 20.59
C LEU A 251 10.52 8.89 21.56
N PHE A 252 11.81 9.06 21.30
CA PHE A 252 12.88 8.48 22.13
C PHE A 252 12.94 9.11 23.52
N LYS A 253 12.63 10.40 23.63
CA LYS A 253 12.49 11.07 24.93
C LYS A 253 11.36 10.46 25.75
N GLN A 254 10.17 10.26 25.16
CA GLN A 254 9.04 9.61 25.83
C GLN A 254 9.34 8.16 26.22
N ALA A 255 10.07 7.43 25.35
CA ALA A 255 10.49 6.06 25.65
C ALA A 255 11.44 6.00 26.84
N LYS A 256 12.44 6.89 26.90
CA LYS A 256 13.37 7.00 28.04
C LYS A 256 12.65 7.32 29.36
N GLU A 257 11.62 8.17 29.32
CA GLU A 257 10.82 8.52 30.51
C GLU A 257 9.96 7.35 31.04
N LYS A 258 9.64 6.37 30.15
CA LYS A 258 8.76 5.23 30.47
C LYS A 258 9.47 3.88 30.42
N ALA A 259 10.80 3.87 30.50
CA ALA A 259 11.57 2.63 30.55
C ALA A 259 11.25 1.81 31.83
N PRO A 260 11.22 0.46 31.77
CA PRO A 260 11.46 -0.37 30.58
C PRO A 260 10.28 -0.32 29.58
N CYS A 261 10.58 -0.24 28.28
CA CYS A 261 9.56 -0.16 27.22
C CYS A 261 10.09 -0.69 25.88
N ILE A 262 9.17 -0.91 24.95
CA ILE A 262 9.47 -1.26 23.57
C ILE A 262 9.05 -0.12 22.65
N VAL A 263 9.95 0.30 21.74
CA VAL A 263 9.67 1.20 20.63
C VAL A 263 9.60 0.38 19.36
N PHE A 264 8.47 0.42 18.68
CA PHE A 264 8.26 -0.28 17.42
C PHE A 264 8.09 0.70 16.27
N ILE A 265 8.92 0.52 15.23
CA ILE A 265 8.89 1.30 13.99
C ILE A 265 8.49 0.36 12.86
N ASP A 266 7.26 0.47 12.38
CA ASP A 266 6.79 -0.30 11.23
C ASP A 266 7.24 0.38 9.92
N GLU A 267 7.45 -0.42 8.86
CA GLU A 267 7.87 0.09 7.54
C GLU A 267 9.09 1.03 7.63
N ILE A 268 10.13 0.60 8.34
CA ILE A 268 11.33 1.43 8.56
C ILE A 268 12.02 1.83 7.26
N ASP A 269 11.82 1.09 6.18
CA ASP A 269 12.31 1.38 4.84
C ASP A 269 11.78 2.73 4.29
N ALA A 270 10.66 3.24 4.80
CA ALA A 270 10.18 4.57 4.43
C ALA A 270 11.18 5.71 4.74
N ILE A 271 11.98 5.55 5.79
CA ILE A 271 13.01 6.53 6.22
C ILE A 271 14.43 6.01 6.04
N GLY A 272 14.60 4.67 6.00
CA GLY A 272 15.89 4.00 6.05
C GLY A 272 16.49 3.62 4.70
N GLN A 273 16.01 4.13 3.57
CA GLN A 273 16.51 3.76 2.24
C GLN A 273 17.96 4.19 1.99
N LYS A 274 18.68 3.37 1.20
CA LYS A 274 20.03 3.68 0.70
C LYS A 274 20.04 5.00 -0.06
N ARG A 275 21.14 5.72 0.07
CA ARG A 275 21.39 6.98 -0.64
C ARG A 275 21.52 6.72 -2.14
N ASN A 276 20.62 7.24 -2.93
CA ASN A 276 20.77 7.25 -4.38
C ASN A 276 21.56 8.49 -4.80
N SER A 277 22.78 8.30 -5.25
CA SER A 277 23.72 9.35 -5.67
C SER A 277 23.35 10.13 -6.94
N GLY A 278 22.14 9.93 -7.49
CA GLY A 278 21.74 10.47 -8.80
C GLY A 278 20.51 11.38 -8.84
N GLN A 279 19.79 11.61 -7.77
CA GLN A 279 18.54 12.39 -7.81
C GLN A 279 18.64 13.67 -6.97
N TYR A 280 18.82 14.80 -7.62
CA TYR A 280 18.81 16.12 -7.03
C TYR A 280 17.41 16.47 -6.49
N GLY A 281 17.31 16.79 -5.20
CA GLY A 281 16.23 17.57 -4.61
C GLY A 281 14.98 16.79 -4.15
N GLY A 282 15.03 16.16 -2.97
CA GLY A 282 13.84 15.58 -2.31
C GLY A 282 14.14 14.66 -1.13
N ASN A 283 15.40 14.32 -0.87
CA ASN A 283 15.78 13.35 0.16
C ASN A 283 16.32 13.96 1.46
N ASP A 284 16.55 15.28 1.52
CA ASP A 284 17.20 15.92 2.68
C ASP A 284 16.45 15.68 3.99
N GLU A 285 15.12 15.67 3.96
CA GLU A 285 14.30 15.44 5.15
C GLU A 285 14.38 14.00 5.65
N ARG A 286 14.31 13.02 4.72
CA ARG A 286 14.46 11.59 5.07
C ARG A 286 15.85 11.30 5.62
N GLU A 287 16.88 11.84 4.99
CA GLU A 287 18.27 11.67 5.43
C GLU A 287 18.50 12.30 6.81
N GLN A 288 17.94 13.48 7.06
CA GLN A 288 18.02 14.12 8.36
C GLN A 288 17.30 13.32 9.44
N THR A 289 16.15 12.76 9.11
CA THR A 289 15.36 11.90 10.01
C THR A 289 16.10 10.60 10.31
N LEU A 290 16.68 9.95 9.28
CA LEU A 290 17.51 8.76 9.45
C LEU A 290 18.72 9.05 10.34
N ASN A 291 19.48 10.13 10.08
CA ASN A 291 20.63 10.51 10.88
C ASN A 291 20.26 10.79 12.34
N GLN A 292 19.07 11.38 12.58
CA GLN A 292 18.57 11.56 13.94
C GLN A 292 18.23 10.23 14.61
N LEU A 293 17.59 9.29 13.88
CA LEU A 293 17.32 7.94 14.40
C LEU A 293 18.60 7.23 14.80
N LEU A 294 19.61 7.25 13.93
CA LEU A 294 20.91 6.65 14.20
C LEU A 294 21.58 7.27 15.43
N THR A 295 21.50 8.61 15.57
CA THR A 295 22.03 9.34 16.73
C THR A 295 21.32 8.95 18.03
N GLU A 296 19.99 8.82 18.00
CA GLU A 296 19.24 8.38 19.19
C GLU A 296 19.58 6.94 19.57
N MET A 297 19.75 6.03 18.58
CA MET A 297 20.17 4.65 18.82
C MET A 297 21.59 4.55 19.39
N ASP A 298 22.52 5.33 18.88
CA ASP A 298 23.90 5.38 19.37
C ASP A 298 23.97 5.95 20.79
N GLY A 299 23.11 6.93 21.12
CA GLY A 299 23.02 7.55 22.45
C GLY A 299 22.47 6.65 23.57
N PHE A 300 22.14 5.40 23.30
CA PHE A 300 21.81 4.38 24.34
C PHE A 300 23.06 3.66 24.86
N GLU A 301 23.99 4.36 25.47
CA GLU A 301 25.24 3.75 25.98
C GLU A 301 25.03 2.80 27.18
N ASN A 302 23.99 3.00 27.97
CA ASN A 302 23.54 2.08 29.01
C ASN A 302 22.11 1.68 28.73
N ASN A 303 21.91 0.41 28.41
CA ASN A 303 20.61 -0.21 28.09
C ASN A 303 19.60 0.07 29.23
N ASN A 304 18.95 1.23 29.21
CA ASN A 304 17.99 1.69 30.23
C ASN A 304 16.65 0.95 30.15
N GLY A 305 16.64 -0.28 29.58
CA GLY A 305 15.42 -1.08 29.42
C GLY A 305 14.56 -0.65 28.22
N VAL A 306 15.08 0.18 27.31
CA VAL A 306 14.40 0.49 26.04
C VAL A 306 14.91 -0.44 24.95
N ILE A 307 14.02 -1.19 24.33
CA ILE A 307 14.32 -2.05 23.19
C ILE A 307 13.62 -1.49 21.95
N ILE A 308 14.36 -1.44 20.84
CA ILE A 308 13.85 -0.96 19.57
C ILE A 308 13.54 -2.17 18.68
N LEU A 309 12.28 -2.31 18.29
CA LEU A 309 11.87 -3.25 17.26
C LEU A 309 11.56 -2.47 16.00
N ALA A 310 11.99 -2.95 14.84
CA ALA A 310 11.56 -2.40 13.57
C ALA A 310 11.07 -3.52 12.64
N ALA A 311 10.24 -3.17 11.68
CA ALA A 311 9.78 -4.12 10.65
C ALA A 311 9.98 -3.55 9.25
N THR A 312 10.36 -4.42 8.32
CA THR A 312 10.46 -4.08 6.89
C THR A 312 10.13 -5.29 6.02
N ASN A 313 9.59 -5.00 4.84
CA ASN A 313 9.44 -5.98 3.77
C ASN A 313 10.62 -5.94 2.77
N ARG A 314 11.53 -4.95 2.92
CA ARG A 314 12.63 -4.67 1.98
C ARG A 314 13.97 -4.47 2.71
N PRO A 315 14.52 -5.50 3.35
CA PRO A 315 15.77 -5.35 4.11
C PRO A 315 16.94 -4.88 3.23
N GLU A 316 16.96 -5.27 1.95
CA GLU A 316 17.98 -4.89 0.98
C GLU A 316 17.95 -3.42 0.59
N SER A 317 16.83 -2.74 0.77
CA SER A 317 16.70 -1.29 0.50
C SER A 317 17.26 -0.42 1.62
N LEU A 318 17.50 -1.01 2.80
CA LEU A 318 17.95 -0.27 3.98
C LEU A 318 19.39 0.21 3.85
N ASP A 319 19.65 1.39 4.41
CA ASP A 319 21.02 1.89 4.56
C ASP A 319 21.82 0.95 5.48
N PRO A 320 23.02 0.50 5.05
CA PRO A 320 23.86 -0.38 5.87
C PRO A 320 24.21 0.19 7.25
N ALA A 321 24.11 1.51 7.44
CA ALA A 321 24.32 2.12 8.74
C ALA A 321 23.28 1.67 9.79
N LEU A 322 22.07 1.31 9.37
CA LEU A 322 21.03 0.81 10.29
C LEU A 322 21.34 -0.59 10.86
N THR A 323 21.98 -1.43 10.06
CA THR A 323 22.27 -2.85 10.43
C THR A 323 23.66 -3.05 11.03
N ARG A 324 24.38 -1.96 11.36
CA ARG A 324 25.66 -2.05 12.06
C ARG A 324 25.49 -2.46 13.51
N PRO A 325 26.48 -3.21 14.08
CA PRO A 325 26.47 -3.55 15.50
C PRO A 325 26.23 -2.34 16.40
N GLY A 326 25.37 -2.51 17.40
CA GLY A 326 24.94 -1.45 18.31
C GLY A 326 23.70 -0.67 17.85
N ARG A 327 23.10 -1.05 16.72
CA ARG A 327 21.84 -0.51 16.18
C ARG A 327 20.83 -1.65 15.98
N PHE A 328 20.44 -1.97 14.74
CA PHE A 328 19.66 -3.18 14.45
C PHE A 328 20.63 -4.35 14.20
N ASP A 329 21.16 -4.86 15.25
CA ASP A 329 22.21 -5.88 15.23
C ASP A 329 21.67 -7.32 15.27
N ARG A 330 20.36 -7.49 15.49
CA ARG A 330 19.68 -8.78 15.34
C ARG A 330 18.61 -8.70 14.25
N LEU A 331 18.73 -9.58 13.27
CA LEU A 331 17.71 -9.79 12.24
C LEU A 331 16.89 -11.02 12.63
N VAL A 332 15.56 -10.87 12.62
CA VAL A 332 14.62 -11.97 12.86
C VAL A 332 13.77 -12.14 11.61
N PRO A 333 14.00 -13.22 10.82
CA PRO A 333 13.15 -13.51 9.67
C PRO A 333 11.75 -13.92 10.15
N VAL A 334 10.72 -13.41 9.47
CA VAL A 334 9.31 -13.76 9.65
C VAL A 334 8.80 -14.16 8.28
N GLU A 335 8.87 -15.45 8.01
CA GLU A 335 8.64 -16.02 6.67
C GLU A 335 7.15 -16.31 6.43
N LEU A 336 6.82 -16.82 5.25
CA LEU A 336 5.47 -17.34 5.01
C LEU A 336 5.30 -18.63 5.83
N PRO A 337 4.10 -18.84 6.42
CA PRO A 337 3.88 -19.99 7.30
C PRO A 337 3.97 -21.31 6.52
N ASP A 338 4.61 -22.30 7.11
CA ASP A 338 4.63 -23.67 6.64
C ASP A 338 3.23 -24.33 6.76
N LEU A 339 3.08 -25.57 6.35
CA LEU A 339 1.79 -26.26 6.39
C LEU A 339 1.17 -26.28 7.80
N LYS A 340 1.99 -26.58 8.82
CA LYS A 340 1.55 -26.62 10.22
C LYS A 340 1.16 -25.22 10.71
N GLY A 341 1.98 -24.22 10.40
CA GLY A 341 1.71 -22.82 10.72
C GLY A 341 0.42 -22.32 10.09
N ARG A 342 0.18 -22.65 8.80
CA ARG A 342 -1.09 -22.29 8.13
C ARG A 342 -2.29 -22.93 8.82
N GLU A 343 -2.21 -24.21 9.16
CA GLU A 343 -3.27 -24.92 9.88
C GLU A 343 -3.58 -24.27 11.24
N GLU A 344 -2.54 -23.93 12.00
CA GLU A 344 -2.67 -23.27 13.31
C GLU A 344 -3.26 -21.85 13.17
N ILE A 345 -2.82 -21.06 12.17
CA ILE A 345 -3.35 -19.73 11.89
C ILE A 345 -4.84 -19.81 11.54
N LEU A 346 -5.22 -20.74 10.67
CA LEU A 346 -6.63 -20.98 10.33
C LEU A 346 -7.46 -21.30 11.57
N LYS A 347 -6.98 -22.19 12.45
CA LYS A 347 -7.63 -22.56 13.71
C LYS A 347 -7.79 -21.35 14.65
N VAL A 348 -6.76 -20.50 14.76
CA VAL A 348 -6.83 -19.28 15.60
C VAL A 348 -7.91 -18.33 15.11
N HIS A 349 -7.98 -18.08 13.79
CA HIS A 349 -9.00 -17.20 13.23
C HIS A 349 -10.38 -17.84 13.25
N ALA A 350 -10.47 -19.15 13.09
CA ALA A 350 -11.72 -19.91 13.12
C ALA A 350 -12.39 -19.95 14.51
N LYS A 351 -11.64 -19.75 15.60
CA LYS A 351 -12.23 -19.60 16.95
C LYS A 351 -13.25 -18.47 17.08
N LYS A 352 -13.23 -17.52 16.16
CA LYS A 352 -14.12 -16.34 16.17
C LYS A 352 -15.41 -16.55 15.39
N ILE A 353 -15.57 -17.65 14.69
CA ILE A 353 -16.70 -17.96 13.82
C ILE A 353 -17.37 -19.27 14.23
N ALA A 354 -18.63 -19.46 13.85
CA ALA A 354 -19.33 -20.72 14.04
C ALA A 354 -18.99 -21.69 12.91
N LEU A 355 -18.37 -22.82 13.25
CA LEU A 355 -17.99 -23.87 12.31
C LEU A 355 -19.00 -25.01 12.31
N ALA A 356 -19.20 -25.62 11.14
CA ALA A 356 -19.84 -26.92 11.04
C ALA A 356 -18.94 -28.04 11.58
N PRO A 357 -19.48 -29.14 12.11
CA PRO A 357 -18.67 -30.28 12.52
C PRO A 357 -17.98 -30.92 11.31
N GLY A 358 -16.73 -31.39 11.47
CA GLY A 358 -16.02 -32.17 10.47
C GLY A 358 -15.14 -31.37 9.51
N VAL A 359 -14.88 -30.08 9.75
CA VAL A 359 -13.97 -29.26 8.94
C VAL A 359 -12.52 -29.73 9.15
N ASP A 360 -11.87 -30.15 8.06
CA ASP A 360 -10.45 -30.53 8.07
C ASP A 360 -9.56 -29.32 7.71
N PHE A 361 -8.95 -28.68 8.73
CA PHE A 361 -8.03 -27.57 8.52
C PHE A 361 -6.72 -27.97 7.85
N ASN A 362 -6.33 -29.26 7.87
CA ASN A 362 -5.13 -29.70 7.18
C ASN A 362 -5.33 -29.64 5.66
N THR A 363 -6.46 -30.14 5.17
CA THR A 363 -6.84 -30.04 3.75
C THR A 363 -6.91 -28.58 3.31
N VAL A 364 -7.59 -27.72 4.09
CA VAL A 364 -7.70 -26.28 3.81
C VAL A 364 -6.31 -25.61 3.79
N ALA A 365 -5.42 -25.96 4.72
CA ALA A 365 -4.06 -25.40 4.80
C ALA A 365 -3.18 -25.83 3.62
N ARG A 366 -3.35 -27.07 3.11
CA ARG A 366 -2.67 -27.53 1.89
C ARG A 366 -3.12 -26.72 0.67
N MET A 367 -4.41 -26.52 0.48
CA MET A 367 -4.97 -25.72 -0.61
C MET A 367 -4.51 -24.25 -0.56
N ALA A 368 -4.29 -23.71 0.63
CA ALA A 368 -3.78 -22.35 0.85
C ALA A 368 -2.23 -22.26 0.85
N SER A 369 -1.57 -23.11 0.05
CA SER A 369 -0.09 -23.10 -0.05
C SER A 369 0.41 -21.73 -0.49
N GLY A 370 1.47 -21.21 0.18
CA GLY A 370 2.04 -19.89 -0.10
C GLY A 370 1.25 -18.69 0.44
N ALA A 371 0.10 -18.91 1.09
CA ALA A 371 -0.68 -17.83 1.66
C ALA A 371 -0.02 -17.27 2.94
N SER A 372 -0.03 -15.95 3.05
CA SER A 372 0.38 -15.23 4.26
C SER A 372 -0.66 -15.33 5.37
N GLY A 373 -0.26 -15.04 6.61
CA GLY A 373 -1.19 -15.02 7.75
C GLY A 373 -2.39 -14.09 7.56
N ALA A 374 -2.19 -12.95 6.88
CA ALA A 374 -3.27 -12.01 6.56
C ALA A 374 -4.26 -12.58 5.54
N GLU A 375 -3.77 -13.29 4.51
CA GLU A 375 -4.61 -13.96 3.52
C GLU A 375 -5.41 -15.10 4.16
N LEU A 376 -4.79 -15.90 5.05
CA LEU A 376 -5.47 -16.96 5.80
C LEU A 376 -6.59 -16.40 6.69
N ALA A 377 -6.34 -15.27 7.35
CA ALA A 377 -7.37 -14.56 8.13
C ALA A 377 -8.54 -14.09 7.23
N ASN A 378 -8.22 -13.60 6.03
CA ASN A 378 -9.22 -13.17 5.05
C ASN A 378 -10.03 -14.35 4.51
N ILE A 379 -9.40 -15.50 4.24
CA ILE A 379 -10.08 -16.75 3.83
C ILE A 379 -11.15 -17.12 4.85
N VAL A 380 -10.81 -17.15 6.15
CA VAL A 380 -11.76 -17.47 7.22
C VAL A 380 -12.91 -16.47 7.28
N ASN A 381 -12.63 -15.19 7.11
CA ASN A 381 -13.64 -14.14 7.09
C ASN A 381 -14.57 -14.25 5.86
N GLU A 382 -14.03 -14.48 4.67
CA GLU A 382 -14.82 -14.67 3.45
C GLU A 382 -15.72 -15.91 3.54
N ALA A 383 -15.23 -17.00 4.13
CA ALA A 383 -16.02 -18.20 4.39
C ALA A 383 -17.22 -17.92 5.30
N ALA A 384 -17.01 -17.10 6.34
CA ALA A 384 -18.11 -16.68 7.22
C ALA A 384 -19.12 -15.80 6.47
N LEU A 385 -18.66 -14.84 5.65
CA LEU A 385 -19.53 -14.01 4.81
C LEU A 385 -20.30 -14.84 3.78
N ARG A 386 -19.67 -15.87 3.21
CA ARG A 386 -20.32 -16.81 2.29
C ARG A 386 -21.44 -17.61 2.98
N ALA A 387 -21.19 -18.15 4.16
CA ALA A 387 -22.20 -18.87 4.93
C ALA A 387 -23.43 -18.00 5.22
N VAL A 388 -23.22 -16.73 5.59
CA VAL A 388 -24.30 -15.75 5.82
C VAL A 388 -25.07 -15.47 4.51
N ARG A 389 -24.39 -15.25 3.39
CA ARG A 389 -25.03 -15.05 2.07
C ARG A 389 -25.88 -16.25 1.65
N ALA A 390 -25.49 -17.45 2.05
CA ALA A 390 -26.23 -18.69 1.81
C ALA A 390 -27.31 -18.98 2.87
N GLY A 391 -27.58 -18.07 3.80
CA GLY A 391 -28.58 -18.22 4.86
C GLY A 391 -28.22 -19.24 5.96
N ARG A 392 -26.97 -19.70 6.02
CA ARG A 392 -26.49 -20.68 7.00
C ARG A 392 -25.91 -19.98 8.23
N LYS A 393 -25.91 -20.70 9.37
CA LYS A 393 -25.42 -20.21 10.67
C LYS A 393 -24.02 -20.72 10.99
N SER A 394 -23.47 -21.60 10.18
CA SER A 394 -22.14 -22.20 10.36
C SER A 394 -21.40 -22.27 9.04
N VAL A 395 -20.09 -22.17 9.10
CA VAL A 395 -19.16 -22.28 7.98
C VAL A 395 -18.85 -23.75 7.76
N THR A 396 -18.94 -24.19 6.52
CA THR A 396 -18.58 -25.54 6.08
C THR A 396 -17.18 -25.55 5.45
N GLU A 397 -16.61 -26.73 5.25
CA GLU A 397 -15.33 -26.90 4.54
C GLU A 397 -15.42 -26.34 3.11
N ALA A 398 -16.49 -26.61 2.38
CA ALA A 398 -16.73 -26.05 1.04
C ALA A 398 -16.77 -24.50 1.01
N ASP A 399 -17.13 -23.84 2.12
CA ASP A 399 -17.05 -22.39 2.20
C ASP A 399 -15.60 -21.92 2.32
N LEU A 400 -14.76 -22.63 3.06
CA LEU A 400 -13.34 -22.33 3.20
C LEU A 400 -12.61 -22.58 1.86
N GLU A 401 -12.87 -23.70 1.20
CA GLU A 401 -12.30 -24.02 -0.11
C GLU A 401 -12.61 -22.93 -1.15
N GLU A 402 -13.89 -22.58 -1.32
CA GLU A 402 -14.26 -21.51 -2.26
C GLU A 402 -13.69 -20.16 -1.85
N SER A 403 -13.52 -19.91 -0.55
CA SER A 403 -12.91 -18.65 -0.07
C SER A 403 -11.41 -18.59 -0.36
N ILE A 404 -10.71 -19.72 -0.39
CA ILE A 404 -9.32 -19.80 -0.87
C ILE A 404 -9.29 -19.36 -2.34
N GLU A 405 -10.19 -19.90 -3.16
CA GLU A 405 -10.29 -19.55 -4.57
C GLU A 405 -10.62 -18.06 -4.78
N VAL A 406 -11.53 -17.51 -3.94
CA VAL A 406 -11.86 -16.08 -3.97
C VAL A 406 -10.67 -15.20 -3.64
N VAL A 407 -9.87 -15.58 -2.65
CA VAL A 407 -8.70 -14.81 -2.23
C VAL A 407 -7.56 -14.90 -3.25
N ILE A 408 -7.34 -16.07 -3.84
CA ILE A 408 -6.25 -16.30 -4.83
C ILE A 408 -6.67 -15.83 -6.24
N ALA A 409 -7.85 -16.21 -6.72
CA ALA A 409 -8.29 -16.02 -8.09
C ALA A 409 -9.44 -15.00 -8.26
N GLY A 410 -9.96 -14.45 -7.16
CA GLY A 410 -11.08 -13.51 -7.16
C GLY A 410 -12.46 -14.18 -7.26
N TYR A 411 -13.51 -13.35 -7.18
CA TYR A 411 -14.90 -13.83 -7.23
C TYR A 411 -15.29 -14.41 -8.59
N GLN A 412 -16.22 -15.36 -8.59
CA GLN A 412 -16.84 -15.86 -9.82
C GLN A 412 -17.61 -14.74 -10.52
N LYS A 413 -17.39 -14.58 -11.83
CA LYS A 413 -18.12 -13.62 -12.65
C LYS A 413 -19.51 -14.17 -12.98
N LYS A 414 -20.57 -13.53 -12.48
CA LYS A 414 -21.96 -13.95 -12.75
C LYS A 414 -22.45 -13.59 -14.15
N ASN A 415 -21.85 -12.59 -14.80
CA ASN A 415 -22.31 -12.01 -16.06
C ASN A 415 -21.33 -12.23 -17.23
N SER A 416 -20.33 -13.08 -17.09
CA SER A 416 -19.42 -13.42 -18.18
C SER A 416 -20.03 -14.57 -18.97
N ILE A 417 -20.62 -14.26 -20.09
CA ILE A 417 -21.12 -15.25 -21.04
C ILE A 417 -19.96 -15.53 -22.01
N LEU A 418 -19.23 -16.63 -21.76
CA LEU A 418 -18.36 -17.21 -22.78
C LEU A 418 -19.24 -17.77 -23.88
N THR A 419 -18.85 -17.58 -25.13
CA THR A 419 -19.49 -18.34 -26.24
C THR A 419 -19.17 -19.82 -26.07
N ASP A 420 -20.04 -20.69 -26.62
CA ASP A 420 -19.80 -22.14 -26.56
C ASP A 420 -18.44 -22.54 -27.13
N HIS A 421 -17.98 -21.81 -28.15
CA HIS A 421 -16.67 -22.03 -28.73
C HIS A 421 -15.54 -21.65 -27.75
N GLU A 422 -15.62 -20.47 -27.10
CA GLU A 422 -14.64 -20.05 -26.09
C GLU A 422 -14.64 -20.98 -24.88
N LYS A 423 -15.83 -21.39 -24.41
CA LYS A 423 -15.95 -22.35 -23.31
C LYS A 423 -15.27 -23.69 -23.65
N CYS A 424 -15.42 -24.15 -24.90
CA CYS A 424 -14.75 -25.35 -25.38
C CYS A 424 -13.22 -25.18 -25.39
N ILE A 425 -12.70 -24.04 -25.89
CA ILE A 425 -11.26 -23.75 -25.90
C ILE A 425 -10.70 -23.75 -24.48
N VAL A 426 -11.36 -23.06 -23.54
CA VAL A 426 -10.93 -23.00 -22.13
C VAL A 426 -10.94 -24.39 -21.51
N ALA A 427 -11.95 -25.22 -21.77
CA ALA A 427 -12.00 -26.60 -21.26
C ALA A 427 -10.79 -27.43 -21.73
N TYR A 428 -10.44 -27.36 -23.00
CA TYR A 428 -9.24 -28.04 -23.51
C TYR A 428 -7.96 -27.46 -22.95
N HIS A 429 -7.88 -26.15 -22.78
CA HIS A 429 -6.73 -25.45 -22.19
C HIS A 429 -6.47 -25.96 -20.76
N GLU A 430 -7.48 -25.93 -19.89
CA GLU A 430 -7.34 -26.36 -18.50
C GLU A 430 -7.04 -27.86 -18.36
N ILE A 431 -7.68 -28.69 -19.18
CA ILE A 431 -7.37 -30.12 -19.24
C ILE A 431 -5.97 -30.37 -19.79
N GLY A 432 -5.48 -29.52 -20.70
CA GLY A 432 -4.12 -29.58 -21.19
C GLY A 432 -3.10 -29.48 -20.05
N HIS A 433 -3.26 -28.50 -19.15
CA HIS A 433 -2.45 -28.38 -17.95
C HIS A 433 -2.55 -29.62 -17.05
N ALA A 434 -3.76 -30.03 -16.75
CA ALA A 434 -4.03 -31.14 -15.85
C ALA A 434 -3.48 -32.47 -16.37
N LEU A 435 -3.66 -32.75 -17.66
CA LEU A 435 -3.23 -34.00 -18.27
C LEU A 435 -1.72 -34.10 -18.39
N VAL A 436 -1.05 -32.97 -18.77
CA VAL A 436 0.41 -32.91 -18.77
C VAL A 436 0.96 -33.08 -17.36
N ALA A 437 0.34 -32.48 -16.34
CA ALA A 437 0.74 -32.67 -14.95
C ALA A 437 0.57 -34.13 -14.48
N ALA A 438 -0.59 -34.73 -14.75
CA ALA A 438 -0.91 -36.08 -14.25
C ALA A 438 -0.06 -37.18 -14.89
N LEU A 439 0.44 -36.97 -16.11
CA LEU A 439 1.23 -37.97 -16.86
C LEU A 439 2.73 -37.78 -16.73
N GLN A 440 3.19 -36.84 -15.90
CA GLN A 440 4.60 -36.61 -15.57
C GLN A 440 4.94 -37.10 -14.16
N ASN A 441 6.18 -37.53 -13.97
CA ASN A 441 6.72 -37.82 -12.65
C ASN A 441 7.00 -36.52 -11.90
N HIS A 442 6.92 -36.54 -10.57
CA HIS A 442 7.26 -35.39 -9.72
C HIS A 442 6.45 -34.12 -10.02
N SER A 443 5.23 -34.25 -10.46
CA SER A 443 4.29 -33.14 -10.61
C SER A 443 3.30 -33.14 -9.44
N ALA A 444 2.96 -31.95 -8.95
CA ALA A 444 1.94 -31.84 -7.90
C ALA A 444 0.58 -32.38 -8.38
N PRO A 445 -0.14 -33.15 -7.54
CA PRO A 445 -1.42 -33.69 -7.93
C PRO A 445 -2.44 -32.57 -8.22
N VAL A 446 -3.27 -32.81 -9.24
CA VAL A 446 -4.38 -31.94 -9.59
C VAL A 446 -5.47 -32.10 -8.54
N GLN A 447 -5.89 -31.00 -7.93
CA GLN A 447 -6.96 -30.99 -6.92
C GLN A 447 -8.31 -30.64 -7.53
N LYS A 448 -8.34 -29.61 -8.36
CA LYS A 448 -9.57 -29.07 -8.94
C LYS A 448 -9.29 -28.38 -10.28
N ILE A 449 -10.22 -28.50 -11.21
CA ILE A 449 -10.20 -27.81 -12.50
C ILE A 449 -11.54 -27.10 -12.68
N THR A 450 -11.54 -25.86 -13.10
CA THR A 450 -12.77 -25.11 -13.38
C THR A 450 -12.61 -24.20 -14.59
N ILE A 451 -13.70 -24.04 -15.33
CA ILE A 451 -13.82 -23.12 -16.47
C ILE A 451 -14.76 -21.94 -16.16
N ILE A 452 -15.05 -21.73 -14.88
CA ILE A 452 -15.87 -20.60 -14.43
C ILE A 452 -14.99 -19.34 -14.35
N PRO A 453 -15.28 -18.28 -15.13
CA PRO A 453 -14.46 -17.07 -15.14
C PRO A 453 -14.42 -16.35 -13.79
N ARG A 454 -13.24 -15.82 -13.43
CA ARG A 454 -12.99 -15.09 -12.19
C ARG A 454 -12.73 -13.60 -12.43
N THR A 455 -12.88 -12.80 -11.38
CA THR A 455 -12.67 -11.33 -11.45
C THR A 455 -11.22 -10.92 -11.65
N SER A 456 -10.25 -11.78 -11.36
CA SER A 456 -8.82 -11.58 -11.66
C SER A 456 -8.52 -11.56 -13.18
N GLY A 457 -9.48 -11.98 -14.01
CA GLY A 457 -9.31 -12.07 -15.46
C GLY A 457 -9.09 -13.49 -15.96
N ALA A 458 -8.86 -14.46 -15.07
CA ALA A 458 -8.77 -15.87 -15.44
C ALA A 458 -10.12 -16.37 -15.98
N LEU A 459 -10.09 -17.08 -17.10
CA LEU A 459 -11.27 -17.70 -17.73
C LEU A 459 -11.54 -19.11 -17.19
N GLY A 460 -10.50 -19.75 -16.67
CA GLY A 460 -10.48 -21.00 -15.96
C GLY A 460 -9.24 -21.08 -15.09
N TYR A 461 -9.05 -22.14 -14.35
CA TYR A 461 -7.79 -22.47 -13.69
C TYR A 461 -7.74 -23.95 -13.29
N THR A 462 -6.52 -24.47 -13.25
CA THR A 462 -6.19 -25.80 -12.75
C THR A 462 -5.42 -25.65 -11.44
N MET A 463 -6.01 -26.11 -10.33
CA MET A 463 -5.39 -26.08 -9.01
C MET A 463 -4.56 -27.33 -8.80
N GLN A 464 -3.28 -27.15 -8.53
CA GLN A 464 -2.35 -28.20 -8.12
C GLN A 464 -1.93 -27.94 -6.67
N VAL A 465 -1.86 -28.96 -5.85
CA VAL A 465 -1.52 -28.85 -4.42
C VAL A 465 -0.43 -29.85 -4.10
N ASP A 466 0.71 -29.34 -3.63
CA ASP A 466 1.81 -30.19 -3.17
C ASP A 466 1.43 -30.96 -1.89
N GLU A 467 1.82 -32.22 -1.79
CA GLU A 467 1.53 -33.07 -0.63
C GLU A 467 2.40 -32.76 0.59
N GLY A 468 3.45 -31.97 0.44
CA GLY A 468 4.38 -31.62 1.53
C GLY A 468 5.13 -30.30 1.33
N ASN A 469 6.02 -29.98 2.26
CA ASN A 469 6.92 -28.84 2.15
C ASN A 469 8.09 -29.22 1.23
N HIS A 470 8.07 -28.77 -0.02
CA HIS A 470 9.18 -28.92 -0.97
C HIS A 470 10.12 -27.71 -0.89
N TYR A 471 11.28 -27.90 -0.24
CA TYR A 471 12.31 -26.86 -0.13
C TYR A 471 13.32 -26.90 -1.28
N LEU A 472 13.49 -28.03 -1.93
CA LEU A 472 14.44 -28.23 -3.02
C LEU A 472 13.71 -28.82 -4.23
N MET A 473 13.90 -28.21 -5.37
CA MET A 473 13.38 -28.71 -6.64
C MET A 473 14.56 -29.13 -7.54
N SER A 474 14.45 -30.32 -8.09
CA SER A 474 15.42 -30.81 -9.09
C SER A 474 15.23 -30.11 -10.45
N LYS A 475 16.22 -30.24 -11.30
CA LYS A 475 16.14 -29.73 -12.66
C LYS A 475 14.95 -30.36 -13.42
N GLU A 476 14.73 -31.66 -13.26
CA GLU A 476 13.65 -32.39 -13.91
C GLU A 476 12.27 -31.90 -13.43
N GLU A 477 12.10 -31.64 -12.13
CA GLU A 477 10.86 -31.08 -11.57
C GLU A 477 10.55 -29.70 -12.15
N LEU A 478 11.56 -28.82 -12.31
CA LEU A 478 11.38 -27.50 -12.92
C LEU A 478 11.06 -27.59 -14.40
N GLU A 479 11.72 -28.49 -15.15
CA GLU A 479 11.41 -28.78 -16.55
C GLU A 479 9.97 -29.29 -16.68
N ASN A 480 9.56 -30.25 -15.85
CA ASN A 480 8.17 -30.76 -15.80
C ASN A 480 7.16 -29.64 -15.51
N LYS A 481 7.49 -28.73 -14.61
CA LYS A 481 6.64 -27.56 -14.30
C LYS A 481 6.50 -26.62 -15.50
N ILE A 482 7.58 -26.40 -16.27
CA ILE A 482 7.52 -25.62 -17.52
C ILE A 482 6.62 -26.34 -18.55
N ALA A 483 6.76 -27.67 -18.69
CA ALA A 483 5.91 -28.45 -19.59
C ALA A 483 4.44 -28.34 -19.19
N THR A 484 4.13 -28.43 -17.89
CA THR A 484 2.77 -28.25 -17.36
C THR A 484 2.23 -26.85 -17.68
N LEU A 485 3.00 -25.78 -17.44
CA LEU A 485 2.61 -24.39 -17.77
C LEU A 485 2.34 -24.20 -19.27
N THR A 486 3.05 -24.93 -20.15
CA THR A 486 2.80 -24.85 -21.61
C THR A 486 1.67 -25.76 -22.08
N GLY A 487 1.12 -26.62 -21.21
CA GLY A 487 0.13 -27.63 -21.50
C GLY A 487 -1.18 -27.10 -22.08
N GLY A 488 -1.68 -25.98 -21.53
CA GLY A 488 -2.90 -25.34 -22.03
C GLY A 488 -2.78 -24.90 -23.49
N ARG A 489 -1.71 -24.16 -23.82
CA ARG A 489 -1.42 -23.78 -25.20
C ARG A 489 -1.18 -24.98 -26.11
N ALA A 490 -0.46 -25.98 -25.62
CA ALA A 490 -0.22 -27.20 -26.38
C ALA A 490 -1.54 -27.92 -26.73
N ALA A 491 -2.52 -27.94 -25.82
CA ALA A 491 -3.85 -28.49 -26.08
C ALA A 491 -4.59 -27.69 -27.16
N GLU A 492 -4.53 -26.36 -27.12
CA GLU A 492 -5.12 -25.54 -28.20
C GLU A 492 -4.50 -25.84 -29.57
N GLU A 493 -3.17 -25.95 -29.66
CA GLU A 493 -2.47 -26.29 -30.91
C GLU A 493 -2.83 -27.67 -31.42
N VAL A 494 -2.87 -28.70 -30.57
CA VAL A 494 -3.17 -30.09 -30.93
C VAL A 494 -4.63 -30.26 -31.36
N VAL A 495 -5.56 -29.53 -30.73
CA VAL A 495 -6.99 -29.72 -30.94
C VAL A 495 -7.56 -28.82 -32.04
N PHE A 496 -7.23 -27.55 -32.02
CA PHE A 496 -7.81 -26.52 -32.88
C PHE A 496 -6.86 -26.06 -34.00
N GLY A 497 -5.57 -26.41 -33.93
CA GLY A 497 -4.54 -25.90 -34.85
C GLY A 497 -4.33 -24.38 -34.79
N SER A 498 -4.80 -23.75 -33.70
CA SER A 498 -4.72 -22.30 -33.46
C SER A 498 -4.37 -22.05 -32.00
N VAL A 499 -3.97 -20.83 -31.69
CA VAL A 499 -3.60 -20.40 -30.33
C VAL A 499 -4.36 -19.14 -29.96
N THR A 500 -4.69 -19.03 -28.67
CA THR A 500 -5.40 -17.87 -28.15
C THR A 500 -4.53 -17.04 -27.21
N THR A 501 -5.05 -15.90 -26.75
CA THR A 501 -4.42 -15.05 -25.75
C THR A 501 -4.53 -15.60 -24.31
N GLY A 502 -5.25 -16.70 -24.11
CA GLY A 502 -5.48 -17.31 -22.80
C GLY A 502 -4.20 -17.70 -22.07
N ALA A 503 -3.21 -18.20 -22.82
CA ALA A 503 -1.93 -18.65 -22.27
C ALA A 503 -0.95 -17.54 -21.85
N SER A 504 -1.35 -16.26 -21.81
CA SER A 504 -0.45 -15.13 -21.54
C SER A 504 0.28 -15.26 -20.20
N ASN A 505 -0.43 -15.59 -19.14
CA ASN A 505 0.15 -15.75 -17.80
C ASN A 505 1.08 -16.97 -17.71
N ASP A 506 0.70 -18.07 -18.36
CA ASP A 506 1.49 -19.31 -18.36
C ASP A 506 2.81 -19.12 -19.08
N ILE A 507 2.79 -18.40 -20.20
CA ILE A 507 4.00 -18.02 -20.95
C ILE A 507 4.93 -17.16 -20.09
N GLU A 508 4.36 -16.20 -19.36
CA GLU A 508 5.15 -15.35 -18.46
C GLU A 508 5.81 -16.18 -17.36
N GLN A 509 5.04 -17.07 -16.71
CA GLN A 509 5.55 -17.92 -15.64
C GLN A 509 6.59 -18.93 -16.14
N ALA A 510 6.33 -19.60 -17.25
CA ALA A 510 7.26 -20.52 -17.88
C ALA A 510 8.58 -19.82 -18.23
N THR A 511 8.51 -18.60 -18.77
CA THR A 511 9.70 -17.80 -19.12
C THR A 511 10.49 -17.39 -17.88
N LYS A 512 9.81 -16.94 -16.81
CA LYS A 512 10.46 -16.59 -15.53
C LYS A 512 11.18 -17.80 -14.93
N LEU A 513 10.52 -18.96 -14.93
CA LEU A 513 11.09 -20.19 -14.39
C LEU A 513 12.30 -20.67 -15.20
N ALA A 514 12.19 -20.71 -16.52
CA ALA A 514 13.28 -21.08 -17.42
C ALA A 514 14.47 -20.13 -17.27
N ARG A 515 14.23 -18.82 -17.13
CA ARG A 515 15.27 -17.83 -16.88
C ARG A 515 15.97 -18.09 -15.54
N ALA A 516 15.22 -18.30 -14.47
CA ALA A 516 15.78 -18.58 -13.14
C ALA A 516 16.63 -19.87 -13.13
N MET A 517 16.22 -20.92 -13.84
CA MET A 517 17.01 -22.16 -13.99
C MET A 517 18.41 -21.88 -14.59
N ILE A 518 18.47 -20.98 -15.56
CA ILE A 518 19.71 -20.65 -16.26
C ILE A 518 20.56 -19.65 -15.49
N THR A 519 19.96 -18.55 -15.02
CA THR A 519 20.71 -17.42 -14.47
C THR A 519 20.99 -17.53 -12.99
N ARG A 520 20.16 -18.26 -12.25
CA ARG A 520 20.15 -18.27 -10.77
C ARG A 520 20.52 -19.62 -10.18
N TYR A 521 19.99 -20.72 -10.75
CA TYR A 521 20.17 -22.05 -10.17
C TYR A 521 21.34 -22.84 -10.78
N GLY A 522 22.01 -22.31 -11.82
CA GLY A 522 23.13 -22.99 -12.48
C GLY A 522 22.74 -24.32 -13.14
N MET A 523 21.48 -24.44 -13.61
CA MET A 523 20.95 -25.69 -14.19
C MET A 523 21.17 -25.80 -15.71
N SER A 524 21.93 -24.87 -16.29
CA SER A 524 22.35 -24.91 -17.69
C SER A 524 23.71 -25.61 -17.84
N LYS A 525 23.85 -26.41 -18.87
CA LYS A 525 25.16 -27.02 -19.21
C LYS A 525 26.16 -26.00 -19.76
N ASP A 526 25.70 -24.90 -20.34
CA ASP A 526 26.52 -23.89 -20.99
C ASP A 526 27.12 -22.89 -20.00
N PHE A 527 26.42 -22.61 -18.88
CA PHE A 527 26.87 -21.65 -17.87
C PHE A 527 27.22 -22.30 -16.53
N ASP A 528 26.82 -23.56 -16.32
CA ASP A 528 27.11 -24.35 -15.14
C ASP A 528 26.90 -23.57 -13.82
N MET A 529 27.84 -23.60 -12.89
CA MET A 529 27.74 -22.98 -11.55
C MET A 529 28.06 -21.47 -11.53
N VAL A 530 27.60 -20.71 -12.54
CA VAL A 530 27.80 -19.26 -12.60
C VAL A 530 26.50 -18.52 -12.30
N ALA A 531 26.51 -17.65 -11.28
CA ALA A 531 25.40 -16.75 -11.00
C ALA A 531 25.43 -15.55 -11.96
N LEU A 532 24.46 -15.49 -12.85
CA LEU A 532 24.33 -14.47 -13.89
C LEU A 532 23.31 -13.38 -13.53
N GLU A 533 22.66 -13.52 -12.37
CA GLU A 533 21.60 -12.66 -11.90
C GLU A 533 21.80 -12.32 -10.43
N THR A 534 21.55 -11.06 -10.07
CA THR A 534 21.48 -10.60 -8.68
C THR A 534 20.03 -10.28 -8.36
N VAL A 535 19.50 -10.91 -7.31
CA VAL A 535 18.12 -10.67 -6.84
C VAL A 535 18.14 -9.53 -5.85
N THR A 536 17.37 -8.49 -6.14
CA THR A 536 16.99 -7.43 -5.23
C THR A 536 15.49 -7.62 -4.89
N ASN A 537 15.06 -7.23 -3.70
CA ASN A 537 13.68 -7.41 -3.21
C ASN A 537 13.28 -8.89 -2.96
N GLN A 538 14.05 -9.58 -2.14
CA GLN A 538 13.85 -11.01 -1.83
C GLN A 538 12.41 -11.36 -1.40
N TYR A 539 11.70 -10.45 -0.72
CA TYR A 539 10.37 -10.69 -0.13
C TYR A 539 9.19 -10.05 -0.92
N LEU A 540 9.46 -9.30 -2.00
CA LEU A 540 8.43 -8.56 -2.75
C LEU A 540 8.37 -8.93 -4.24
N GLY A 541 8.68 -10.19 -4.56
CA GLY A 541 8.58 -10.68 -5.93
C GLY A 541 9.83 -10.49 -6.78
N GLY A 542 10.95 -10.11 -6.14
CA GLY A 542 12.28 -10.23 -6.69
C GLY A 542 12.52 -9.46 -7.98
N ASP A 543 12.74 -8.15 -7.88
CA ASP A 543 13.41 -7.46 -8.99
C ASP A 543 14.79 -8.07 -9.15
N SER A 544 15.05 -8.64 -10.32
CA SER A 544 16.35 -9.22 -10.64
C SER A 544 17.08 -8.36 -11.67
N SER A 545 18.35 -8.18 -11.47
CA SER A 545 19.22 -7.53 -12.44
C SER A 545 20.27 -8.52 -12.96
N LEU A 546 20.42 -8.58 -14.28
CA LEU A 546 21.45 -9.41 -14.89
C LEU A 546 22.84 -8.83 -14.60
N ALA A 547 23.73 -9.69 -14.08
CA ALA A 547 25.11 -9.35 -13.71
C ALA A 547 26.09 -9.92 -14.76
N CYS A 548 25.83 -9.70 -16.05
CA CYS A 548 26.60 -10.27 -17.14
C CYS A 548 26.69 -9.32 -18.34
N SER A 549 27.60 -9.64 -19.31
CA SER A 549 27.76 -8.85 -20.50
C SER A 549 26.56 -8.93 -21.44
N ALA A 550 26.42 -7.95 -22.35
CA ALA A 550 25.35 -7.96 -23.35
C ALA A 550 25.41 -9.18 -24.30
N GLN A 551 26.58 -9.76 -24.50
CA GLN A 551 26.74 -10.99 -25.28
C GLN A 551 26.15 -12.18 -24.52
N THR A 552 26.51 -12.34 -23.25
CA THR A 552 25.97 -13.40 -22.39
C THR A 552 24.46 -13.28 -22.24
N GLN A 553 23.89 -12.05 -22.18
CA GLN A 553 22.45 -11.84 -22.16
C GLN A 553 21.75 -12.43 -23.39
N ARG A 554 22.31 -12.25 -24.57
CA ARG A 554 21.74 -12.86 -25.79
C ARG A 554 21.80 -14.38 -25.76
N GLU A 555 22.88 -14.95 -25.25
CA GLU A 555 23.03 -16.39 -25.08
C GLU A 555 22.02 -16.94 -24.07
N ILE A 556 21.77 -16.22 -22.93
CA ILE A 556 20.74 -16.54 -21.97
C ILE A 556 19.36 -16.52 -22.64
N ASP A 557 19.01 -15.45 -23.37
CA ASP A 557 17.71 -15.34 -24.03
C ASP A 557 17.50 -16.48 -25.03
N GLN A 558 18.54 -16.86 -25.79
CA GLN A 558 18.48 -18.00 -26.69
C GLN A 558 18.20 -19.31 -25.94
N LYS A 559 18.91 -19.55 -24.82
CA LYS A 559 18.75 -20.77 -24.02
C LYS A 559 17.38 -20.84 -23.34
N VAL A 560 16.83 -19.72 -22.89
CA VAL A 560 15.46 -19.63 -22.37
C VAL A 560 14.45 -20.06 -23.45
N VAL A 561 14.61 -19.54 -24.67
CA VAL A 561 13.74 -19.92 -25.80
C VAL A 561 13.88 -21.40 -26.15
N GLU A 562 15.10 -21.94 -26.17
CA GLU A 562 15.36 -23.35 -26.45
C GLU A 562 14.71 -24.25 -25.39
N LEU A 563 14.85 -23.92 -24.10
CA LEU A 563 14.27 -24.68 -22.99
C LEU A 563 12.75 -24.68 -23.04
N VAL A 564 12.11 -23.50 -23.16
CA VAL A 564 10.65 -23.40 -23.20
C VAL A 564 10.09 -24.14 -24.43
N LYS A 565 10.76 -24.06 -25.59
CA LYS A 565 10.35 -24.83 -26.80
C LYS A 565 10.48 -26.33 -26.60
N ALA A 566 11.53 -26.80 -25.93
CA ALA A 566 11.72 -28.23 -25.67
C ALA A 566 10.62 -28.79 -24.77
N GLU A 567 10.30 -28.07 -23.69
CA GLU A 567 9.26 -28.50 -22.77
C GLU A 567 7.85 -28.36 -23.36
N HIS A 568 7.62 -27.34 -24.20
CA HIS A 568 6.38 -27.22 -24.97
C HIS A 568 6.20 -28.39 -25.97
N ALA A 569 7.26 -28.77 -26.69
CA ALA A 569 7.23 -29.95 -27.56
C ALA A 569 6.99 -31.24 -26.81
N LYS A 570 7.48 -31.35 -25.55
CA LYS A 570 7.17 -32.47 -24.65
C LYS A 570 5.69 -32.49 -24.29
N ALA A 571 5.09 -31.35 -23.95
CA ALA A 571 3.67 -31.21 -23.65
C ALA A 571 2.80 -31.60 -24.86
N ILE A 572 3.14 -31.13 -26.07
CA ILE A 572 2.44 -31.50 -27.31
C ILE A 572 2.48 -33.02 -27.51
N ARG A 573 3.63 -33.68 -27.28
CA ARG A 573 3.76 -35.14 -27.42
C ARG A 573 2.87 -35.87 -26.44
N ILE A 574 2.92 -35.50 -25.14
CA ILE A 574 2.08 -36.10 -24.09
C ILE A 574 0.59 -36.01 -24.48
N LEU A 575 0.14 -34.82 -24.92
CA LEU A 575 -1.26 -34.62 -25.31
C LEU A 575 -1.66 -35.35 -26.60
N THR A 576 -0.74 -35.44 -27.56
CA THR A 576 -0.99 -36.16 -28.82
C THR A 576 -1.11 -37.67 -28.58
N ASP A 577 -0.22 -38.23 -27.76
CA ASP A 577 -0.20 -39.65 -27.40
C ASP A 577 -1.46 -40.06 -26.59
N ASN A 578 -2.03 -39.08 -25.86
CA ASN A 578 -3.22 -39.30 -25.01
C ASN A 578 -4.46 -38.54 -25.50
N ARG A 579 -4.59 -38.35 -26.82
CA ARG A 579 -5.65 -37.53 -27.41
C ARG A 579 -7.07 -37.96 -27.01
N ALA A 580 -7.36 -39.27 -26.93
CA ALA A 580 -8.65 -39.77 -26.54
C ALA A 580 -9.04 -39.37 -25.11
N LYS A 581 -8.09 -39.42 -24.16
CA LYS A 581 -8.30 -39.00 -22.79
C LYS A 581 -8.45 -37.46 -22.66
N LEU A 582 -7.72 -36.71 -23.48
CA LEU A 582 -7.88 -35.25 -23.59
C LEU A 582 -9.30 -34.88 -24.02
N ASP A 583 -9.80 -35.51 -25.06
CA ASP A 583 -11.16 -35.26 -25.58
C ASP A 583 -12.26 -35.68 -24.58
N GLU A 584 -12.09 -36.80 -23.89
CA GLU A 584 -13.04 -37.30 -22.88
C GLU A 584 -13.11 -36.35 -21.68
N LEU A 585 -11.94 -35.96 -21.12
CA LEU A 585 -11.85 -35.04 -19.98
C LEU A 585 -12.34 -33.63 -20.31
N ALA A 586 -11.99 -33.11 -21.48
CA ALA A 586 -12.42 -31.77 -21.91
C ALA A 586 -13.94 -31.71 -22.08
N LYS A 587 -14.57 -32.75 -22.66
CA LYS A 587 -16.03 -32.86 -22.76
C LYS A 587 -16.68 -32.95 -21.38
N TYR A 588 -16.11 -33.73 -20.46
CA TYR A 588 -16.61 -33.87 -19.09
C TYR A 588 -16.54 -32.56 -18.34
N LEU A 589 -15.40 -31.81 -18.45
CA LEU A 589 -15.24 -30.50 -17.87
C LEU A 589 -16.18 -29.45 -18.49
N TYR A 590 -16.39 -29.50 -19.82
CA TYR A 590 -17.32 -28.60 -20.50
C TYR A 590 -18.76 -28.74 -19.97
N GLU A 591 -19.22 -30.01 -19.71
CA GLU A 591 -20.54 -30.29 -19.19
C GLU A 591 -20.70 -29.93 -17.70
N LYS A 592 -19.70 -30.25 -16.86
CA LYS A 592 -19.74 -30.03 -15.41
C LYS A 592 -19.25 -28.64 -14.95
N GLU A 593 -18.50 -27.93 -15.78
CA GLU A 593 -17.85 -26.63 -15.51
C GLU A 593 -16.80 -26.67 -14.39
N THR A 594 -16.84 -27.65 -13.50
CA THR A 594 -15.87 -27.87 -12.42
C THR A 594 -15.76 -29.36 -12.13
N ILE A 595 -14.54 -29.88 -12.08
CA ILE A 595 -14.24 -31.29 -11.77
C ILE A 595 -13.14 -31.38 -10.71
N THR A 596 -13.13 -32.45 -9.93
CA THR A 596 -12.10 -32.73 -8.91
C THR A 596 -10.96 -33.55 -9.52
N GLY A 597 -9.79 -33.50 -8.84
CA GLY A 597 -8.65 -34.32 -9.23
C GLY A 597 -8.92 -35.82 -9.16
N GLU A 598 -9.76 -36.28 -8.21
CA GLU A 598 -10.18 -37.67 -8.13
C GLU A 598 -10.98 -38.08 -9.37
N GLU A 599 -11.88 -37.24 -9.85
CA GLU A 599 -12.66 -37.50 -11.09
C GLU A 599 -11.74 -37.60 -12.30
N VAL A 600 -10.71 -36.69 -12.38
CA VAL A 600 -9.69 -36.74 -13.45
C VAL A 600 -8.95 -38.07 -13.41
N MET A 601 -8.43 -38.45 -12.23
CA MET A 601 -7.68 -39.69 -12.07
C MET A 601 -8.54 -40.94 -12.33
N ASN A 602 -9.81 -40.92 -11.96
CA ASN A 602 -10.74 -42.00 -12.25
C ASN A 602 -10.96 -42.20 -13.76
N ILE A 603 -11.01 -41.10 -14.54
CA ILE A 603 -11.13 -41.19 -16.02
C ILE A 603 -9.78 -41.64 -16.61
N LEU A 604 -8.64 -41.14 -16.11
CA LEU A 604 -7.33 -41.54 -16.63
C LEU A 604 -7.02 -43.02 -16.38
N ASN A 605 -7.40 -43.55 -15.22
CA ASN A 605 -7.12 -44.94 -14.82
C ASN A 605 -8.14 -45.97 -15.37
N ARG A 606 -9.20 -45.53 -16.04
CA ARG A 606 -10.06 -46.45 -16.77
C ARG A 606 -9.24 -47.09 -17.90
N GLU A 607 -9.06 -48.40 -17.84
CA GLU A 607 -8.51 -49.15 -18.96
C GLU A 607 -9.44 -48.96 -20.18
N ASP A 608 -8.87 -48.73 -21.36
CA ASP A 608 -9.63 -48.62 -22.59
C ASP A 608 -10.30 -49.98 -22.87
N GLU A 609 -11.58 -50.14 -22.49
CA GLU A 609 -12.40 -51.32 -22.85
C GLU A 609 -12.49 -51.52 -24.36
N SER A 610 -11.99 -50.59 -25.19
CA SER A 610 -11.99 -50.67 -26.65
C SER A 610 -10.81 -51.43 -27.26
N ALA A 611 -9.84 -51.91 -26.45
CA ALA A 611 -8.69 -52.66 -26.92
C ALA A 611 -8.78 -54.18 -26.63
N ALA A 612 -9.98 -54.74 -26.48
CA ALA A 612 -10.13 -56.18 -26.48
C ALA A 612 -9.98 -56.71 -27.92
N PRO A 613 -8.98 -57.56 -28.25
CA PRO A 613 -8.88 -58.16 -29.56
C PRO A 613 -10.10 -59.08 -29.77
N ALA A 614 -10.75 -58.92 -30.91
CA ALA A 614 -11.79 -59.86 -31.38
C ALA A 614 -11.17 -61.24 -31.52
N GLU A 615 -11.26 -62.08 -30.50
CA GLU A 615 -10.99 -63.49 -30.67
C GLU A 615 -11.95 -64.10 -31.74
N GLU A 616 -11.39 -64.41 -32.90
CA GLU A 616 -11.97 -65.15 -33.93
C GLU A 616 -12.52 -66.50 -33.37
N LYS A 617 -13.84 -66.62 -33.28
CA LYS A 617 -14.46 -67.91 -33.14
C LYS A 617 -14.32 -68.66 -34.46
N ILE A 618 -13.22 -69.38 -34.61
CA ILE A 618 -13.16 -70.47 -35.61
C ILE A 618 -13.94 -71.65 -35.02
N LYS A 619 -15.07 -71.97 -35.68
CA LYS A 619 -15.79 -73.16 -35.43
C LYS A 619 -15.10 -74.31 -36.08
N GLU A 620 -15.01 -75.44 -35.38
CA GLU A 620 -15.29 -76.73 -35.91
C GLU A 620 -16.77 -76.97 -35.98
#